data_cf108c8345ca128827a024601436763e
#
_entry.id   cf108c8345ca128827a024601436763e
#
_cell.length_a   1.000
_cell.length_b   1.000
_cell.length_c   1.000
_cell.angle_alpha   90.00
_cell.angle_beta   90.00
_cell.angle_gamma   90.00
#
_symmetry.space_group_name_H-M   'P 1'
#
loop_
_entity.id
_entity.type
_entity.pdbx_description
1 polymer ?
#
loop_
_entity_poly.entity_id
_entity_poly.type
_entity_poly.pdbx_seq_one_letter_code
_entity_poly.pdbx_strand_id
1 'polypeptide(L)'
;MKIFEIQLGNSISPVKLGMTETEVNNVIGTPDCIYGHRHHFLDGLMVDFDNEGRVEFIEAAGSELFSTTLLGFDVHRTLAANVLERIQLEGSYDHSDPELGYSYVFKELQLSFWRPTLPDLEEGEGLYFQSVAIASEGYFE
;
A
#
# COMPACT_ATOMS: atom_id res chain seq x y z
N MET A 1 4.08 -3.05 18.76
CA MET A 1 3.77 -3.11 17.30
C MET A 1 4.40 -1.92 16.59
N LYS A 2 5.07 -2.19 15.47
CA LYS A 2 5.65 -1.12 14.66
C LYS A 2 4.54 -0.36 13.92
N ILE A 3 4.75 0.93 13.72
CA ILE A 3 3.83 1.77 12.95
C ILE A 3 4.57 2.26 11.72
N PHE A 4 4.01 1.97 10.55
CA PHE A 4 4.53 2.42 9.26
C PHE A 4 3.59 3.49 8.73
N GLU A 5 4.06 4.72 8.71
CA GLU A 5 3.26 5.85 8.25
C GLU A 5 3.45 6.08 6.75
N ILE A 6 2.34 6.25 6.04
CA ILE A 6 2.36 6.58 4.63
C ILE A 6 2.54 8.08 4.47
N GLN A 7 3.52 8.46 3.64
CA GLN A 7 3.68 9.82 3.14
C GLN A 7 3.42 9.76 1.64
N LEU A 8 2.33 10.35 1.20
CA LEU A 8 1.89 10.25 -0.19
C LEU A 8 2.99 10.66 -1.17
N GLY A 9 3.20 9.82 -2.20
CA GLY A 9 4.23 10.05 -3.22
C GLY A 9 5.66 9.87 -2.75
N ASN A 10 5.87 9.42 -1.52
CA ASN A 10 7.21 9.35 -0.94
C ASN A 10 7.54 8.00 -0.30
N SER A 11 6.76 7.59 0.70
CA SER A 11 7.20 6.45 1.52
C SER A 11 6.03 5.74 2.22
N ILE A 12 6.28 4.48 2.58
CA ILE A 12 5.65 3.82 3.71
C ILE A 12 6.81 3.67 4.70
N SER A 13 6.93 4.66 5.57
CA SER A 13 8.13 4.86 6.39
C SER A 13 8.43 3.64 7.27
N PRO A 14 9.67 3.13 7.31
CA PRO A 14 10.90 3.79 6.87
C PRO A 14 11.32 3.52 5.42
N VAL A 15 10.55 2.78 4.61
CA VAL A 15 10.92 2.50 3.23
C VAL A 15 10.45 3.64 2.32
N LYS A 16 11.38 4.18 1.53
CA LYS A 16 11.08 5.29 0.61
C LYS A 16 11.22 4.86 -0.84
N LEU A 17 10.37 5.41 -1.68
CA LEU A 17 10.53 5.27 -3.14
C LEU A 17 11.92 5.78 -3.54
N GLY A 18 12.58 5.06 -4.45
CA GLY A 18 13.92 5.40 -4.92
C GLY A 18 15.07 4.84 -4.10
N MET A 19 14.81 4.19 -2.96
CA MET A 19 15.85 3.52 -2.18
C MET A 19 16.44 2.35 -2.95
N THR A 20 17.73 2.09 -2.70
CA THR A 20 18.37 0.87 -3.18
C THR A 20 18.04 -0.30 -2.25
N GLU A 21 18.31 -1.53 -2.72
CA GLU A 21 18.13 -2.73 -1.90
C GLU A 21 18.90 -2.65 -0.58
N THR A 22 20.14 -2.20 -0.63
CA THR A 22 20.97 -2.03 0.57
C THR A 22 20.34 -1.05 1.56
N GLU A 23 19.82 0.06 1.05
CA GLU A 23 19.19 1.06 1.91
C GLU A 23 17.91 0.51 2.56
N VAL A 24 17.10 -0.26 1.79
CA VAL A 24 15.91 -0.91 2.35
C VAL A 24 16.30 -1.88 3.45
N ASN A 25 17.29 -2.74 3.20
CA ASN A 25 17.74 -3.73 4.19
C ASN A 25 18.30 -3.06 5.45
N ASN A 26 18.91 -1.90 5.31
CA ASN A 26 19.42 -1.15 6.47
C ASN A 26 18.30 -0.61 7.36
N VAL A 27 17.12 -0.32 6.82
CA VAL A 27 16.03 0.27 7.61
C VAL A 27 15.00 -0.75 8.11
N ILE A 28 14.80 -1.88 7.41
CA ILE A 28 13.81 -2.88 7.83
C ILE A 28 14.35 -4.32 7.93
N GLY A 29 15.64 -4.51 7.70
CA GLY A 29 16.26 -5.83 7.76
C GLY A 29 16.23 -6.55 6.41
N THR A 30 16.63 -7.82 6.42
CA THR A 30 16.66 -8.64 5.21
C THR A 30 15.27 -9.17 4.88
N PRO A 31 14.96 -9.40 3.59
CA PRO A 31 13.64 -9.93 3.22
C PRO A 31 13.47 -11.38 3.68
N ASP A 32 12.21 -11.75 3.95
CA ASP A 32 11.83 -13.13 4.28
C ASP A 32 11.92 -14.02 3.04
N CYS A 33 11.55 -13.47 1.88
CA CYS A 33 11.68 -14.14 0.60
C CYS A 33 11.73 -13.11 -0.52
N ILE A 34 12.23 -13.56 -1.68
CA ILE A 34 12.40 -12.74 -2.89
C ILE A 34 11.81 -13.47 -4.08
N TYR A 35 10.95 -12.79 -4.82
CA TYR A 35 10.36 -13.28 -6.07
C TYR A 35 10.66 -12.26 -7.17
N GLY A 36 11.76 -12.49 -7.91
CA GLY A 36 12.20 -11.56 -8.96
C GLY A 36 12.54 -10.19 -8.38
N HIS A 37 11.80 -9.16 -8.79
CA HIS A 37 11.99 -7.80 -8.31
C HIS A 37 11.22 -7.50 -7.01
N ARG A 38 10.41 -8.45 -6.53
CA ARG A 38 9.57 -8.27 -5.33
C ARG A 38 10.20 -8.91 -4.11
N HIS A 39 10.48 -8.10 -3.11
CA HIS A 39 11.02 -8.53 -1.82
C HIS A 39 9.91 -8.45 -0.76
N HIS A 40 9.75 -9.52 0.03
CA HIS A 40 8.74 -9.60 1.08
C HIS A 40 9.39 -9.45 2.46
N PHE A 41 8.81 -8.61 3.29
CA PHE A 41 9.30 -8.30 4.63
C PHE A 41 8.17 -8.41 5.65
N LEU A 42 8.49 -8.82 6.87
CA LEU A 42 7.60 -8.71 8.03
C LEU A 42 6.20 -9.29 7.79
N ASP A 43 6.10 -10.32 6.97
CA ASP A 43 4.86 -11.05 6.71
C ASP A 43 3.71 -10.14 6.21
N GLY A 44 4.02 -9.16 5.43
CA GLY A 44 2.97 -8.27 4.89
C GLY A 44 3.45 -7.03 4.16
N LEU A 45 4.73 -6.73 4.18
CA LEU A 45 5.27 -5.59 3.44
C LEU A 45 5.98 -6.09 2.19
N MET A 46 5.58 -5.59 1.03
CA MET A 46 6.17 -5.96 -0.26
C MET A 46 6.82 -4.74 -0.89
N VAL A 47 8.04 -4.91 -1.39
CA VAL A 47 8.80 -3.83 -2.01
C VAL A 47 9.25 -4.30 -3.38
N ASP A 48 8.86 -3.58 -4.43
CA ASP A 48 9.28 -3.88 -5.80
C ASP A 48 10.36 -2.90 -6.24
N PHE A 49 11.43 -3.45 -6.83
CA PHE A 49 12.54 -2.67 -7.36
C PHE A 49 12.44 -2.58 -8.88
N ASP A 50 12.76 -1.42 -9.42
CA ASP A 50 12.79 -1.21 -10.87
C ASP A 50 14.05 -1.82 -11.50
N ASN A 51 14.22 -1.62 -12.82
CA ASN A 51 15.34 -2.17 -13.56
C ASN A 51 16.69 -1.56 -13.16
N GLU A 52 16.67 -0.44 -12.44
CA GLU A 52 17.88 0.21 -11.93
C GLU A 52 18.16 -0.18 -10.47
N GLY A 53 17.33 -1.07 -9.89
CA GLY A 53 17.51 -1.52 -8.53
C GLY A 53 17.00 -0.54 -7.49
N ARG A 54 16.05 0.32 -7.84
CA ARG A 54 15.46 1.29 -6.91
C ARG A 54 13.99 0.98 -6.66
N VAL A 55 13.55 1.24 -5.46
CA VAL A 55 12.15 1.01 -5.06
C VAL A 55 11.21 1.83 -5.94
N GLU A 56 10.27 1.17 -6.61
CA GLU A 56 9.24 1.82 -7.42
C GLU A 56 7.82 1.59 -6.90
N PHE A 57 7.63 0.62 -6.01
CA PHE A 57 6.32 0.23 -5.50
C PHE A 57 6.46 -0.36 -4.11
N ILE A 58 5.60 0.07 -3.17
CA ILE A 58 5.57 -0.47 -1.80
C ILE A 58 4.13 -0.79 -1.47
N GLU A 59 3.87 -2.03 -1.05
CA GLU A 59 2.54 -2.48 -0.68
C GLU A 59 2.54 -3.03 0.75
N ALA A 60 1.60 -2.57 1.56
CA ALA A 60 1.43 -3.05 2.93
C ALA A 60 0.09 -3.78 3.05
N ALA A 61 0.15 -5.08 3.34
CA ALA A 61 -1.03 -5.87 3.68
C ALA A 61 -1.32 -5.74 5.17
N GLY A 62 -2.52 -6.14 5.60
CA GLY A 62 -2.83 -6.24 7.01
C GLY A 62 -1.90 -7.22 7.70
N SER A 63 -1.31 -6.84 8.82
CA SER A 63 -0.31 -7.63 9.53
C SER A 63 -0.49 -7.47 11.04
N GLU A 64 -0.09 -8.51 11.79
CA GLU A 64 -0.03 -8.44 13.25
C GLU A 64 1.31 -7.87 13.72
N LEU A 65 2.30 -7.80 12.83
CA LEU A 65 3.64 -7.31 13.15
C LEU A 65 3.78 -5.80 13.04
N PHE A 66 2.91 -5.17 12.26
CA PHE A 66 2.95 -3.72 12.08
C PHE A 66 1.56 -3.17 11.75
N SER A 67 1.41 -1.88 11.95
CA SER A 67 0.21 -1.13 11.60
C SER A 67 0.59 -0.11 10.53
N THR A 68 -0.26 0.08 9.54
CA THR A 68 -0.02 1.06 8.47
C THR A 68 -0.99 2.22 8.62
N THR A 69 -0.45 3.42 8.81
CA THR A 69 -1.27 4.62 9.03
C THR A 69 -1.17 5.59 7.86
N LEU A 70 -2.24 6.30 7.61
CA LEU A 70 -2.33 7.33 6.58
C LEU A 70 -3.21 8.45 7.14
N LEU A 71 -2.70 9.66 7.14
CA LEU A 71 -3.43 10.84 7.64
C LEU A 71 -4.01 10.62 9.06
N GLY A 72 -3.31 9.85 9.87
CA GLY A 72 -3.67 9.62 11.27
C GLY A 72 -4.59 8.43 11.53
N PHE A 73 -5.04 7.70 10.49
CA PHE A 73 -5.88 6.52 10.70
C PHE A 73 -5.17 5.24 10.26
N ASP A 74 -5.57 4.11 10.87
CA ASP A 74 -5.07 2.78 10.52
C ASP A 74 -5.84 2.29 9.28
N VAL A 75 -5.12 2.09 8.16
CA VAL A 75 -5.73 1.75 6.88
C VAL A 75 -6.51 0.44 6.93
N HIS A 76 -5.96 -0.59 7.57
CA HIS A 76 -6.54 -1.93 7.57
C HIS A 76 -7.61 -2.13 8.65
N ARG A 77 -7.68 -1.22 9.62
CA ARG A 77 -8.65 -1.29 10.72
C ARG A 77 -9.72 -0.21 10.66
N THR A 78 -9.71 0.61 9.61
CA THR A 78 -10.73 1.61 9.33
C THR A 78 -11.60 1.07 8.20
N LEU A 79 -12.92 1.17 8.32
CA LEU A 79 -13.84 0.70 7.28
C LEU A 79 -13.46 1.30 5.93
N ALA A 80 -13.43 0.47 4.88
CA ALA A 80 -13.04 0.90 3.54
C ALA A 80 -13.85 2.11 3.05
N ALA A 81 -15.16 2.13 3.36
CA ALA A 81 -16.01 3.26 3.00
C ALA A 81 -15.52 4.57 3.64
N ASN A 82 -15.06 4.51 4.89
CA ASN A 82 -14.53 5.69 5.60
C ASN A 82 -13.15 6.09 5.06
N VAL A 83 -12.32 5.10 4.71
CA VAL A 83 -11.02 5.37 4.07
C VAL A 83 -11.23 6.14 2.77
N LEU A 84 -12.14 5.64 1.91
CA LEU A 84 -12.42 6.28 0.61
C LEU A 84 -13.00 7.69 0.79
N GLU A 85 -13.92 7.86 1.73
CA GLU A 85 -14.50 9.17 2.02
C GLU A 85 -13.40 10.18 2.39
N ARG A 86 -12.46 9.77 3.24
CA ARG A 86 -11.38 10.65 3.68
C ARG A 86 -10.39 10.96 2.55
N ILE A 87 -9.99 9.94 1.78
CA ILE A 87 -8.98 10.12 0.72
C ILE A 87 -9.54 10.91 -0.45
N GLN A 88 -10.84 10.83 -0.72
CA GLN A 88 -11.47 11.62 -1.79
C GLN A 88 -11.40 13.14 -1.54
N LEU A 89 -11.11 13.55 -0.31
CA LEU A 89 -10.83 14.95 -0.02
C LEU A 89 -9.46 15.39 -0.56
N GLU A 90 -8.56 14.44 -0.80
CA GLU A 90 -7.20 14.72 -1.31
C GLU A 90 -7.08 14.53 -2.82
N GLY A 91 -7.92 13.67 -3.41
CA GLY A 91 -7.89 13.39 -4.85
C GLY A 91 -8.97 12.42 -5.25
N SER A 92 -9.06 12.11 -6.53
CA SER A 92 -10.07 11.19 -7.05
C SER A 92 -9.43 9.88 -7.55
N TYR A 93 -10.19 8.80 -7.45
CA TYR A 93 -9.76 7.51 -8.00
C TYR A 93 -10.24 7.34 -9.44
N ASP A 94 -9.61 6.39 -10.14
CA ASP A 94 -9.93 6.06 -11.53
C ASP A 94 -11.26 5.30 -11.59
N HIS A 95 -12.31 5.95 -12.12
CA HIS A 95 -13.64 5.35 -12.25
C HIS A 95 -13.75 4.38 -13.43
N SER A 96 -12.77 4.33 -14.30
CA SER A 96 -12.75 3.44 -15.47
C SER A 96 -11.92 2.17 -15.25
N ASP A 97 -11.37 1.99 -14.06
CA ASP A 97 -10.61 0.80 -13.69
C ASP A 97 -11.52 -0.44 -13.79
N PRO A 98 -11.14 -1.47 -14.58
CA PRO A 98 -11.93 -2.69 -14.64
C PRO A 98 -12.02 -3.45 -13.32
N GLU A 99 -11.10 -3.18 -12.39
CA GLU A 99 -11.09 -3.78 -11.05
C GLU A 99 -11.80 -2.91 -10.01
N LEU A 100 -12.54 -1.88 -10.44
CA LEU A 100 -13.22 -0.96 -9.53
C LEU A 100 -14.15 -1.71 -8.58
N GLY A 101 -14.09 -1.35 -7.29
CA GLY A 101 -14.78 -2.07 -6.22
C GLY A 101 -13.81 -2.97 -5.44
N TYR A 102 -12.92 -3.65 -6.14
CA TYR A 102 -11.81 -4.41 -5.53
C TYR A 102 -10.59 -3.48 -5.36
N SER A 103 -10.27 -2.72 -6.41
CA SER A 103 -9.15 -1.77 -6.42
C SER A 103 -9.65 -0.35 -6.56
N TYR A 104 -8.99 0.57 -5.86
CA TYR A 104 -9.20 2.01 -6.00
C TYR A 104 -7.85 2.66 -6.22
N VAL A 105 -7.61 3.15 -7.44
CA VAL A 105 -6.33 3.72 -7.85
C VAL A 105 -6.44 5.23 -7.93
N PHE A 106 -5.70 5.92 -7.07
CA PHE A 106 -5.61 7.38 -7.02
C PHE A 106 -4.29 7.77 -7.69
N LYS A 107 -4.31 7.88 -9.02
CA LYS A 107 -3.09 8.07 -9.83
C LYS A 107 -2.30 9.32 -9.44
N GLU A 108 -2.99 10.43 -9.20
CA GLU A 108 -2.36 11.69 -8.82
C GLU A 108 -1.73 11.65 -7.43
N LEU A 109 -2.27 10.81 -6.54
CA LEU A 109 -1.73 10.62 -5.20
C LEU A 109 -0.68 9.50 -5.15
N GLN A 110 -0.48 8.78 -6.26
CA GLN A 110 0.45 7.64 -6.34
C GLN A 110 0.08 6.57 -5.29
N LEU A 111 -1.21 6.29 -5.15
CA LEU A 111 -1.79 5.51 -4.05
C LEU A 111 -2.85 4.57 -4.59
N SER A 112 -2.90 3.33 -4.07
CA SER A 112 -3.97 2.40 -4.38
C SER A 112 -4.37 1.60 -3.15
N PHE A 113 -5.64 1.17 -3.13
CA PHE A 113 -6.18 0.27 -2.11
C PHE A 113 -6.77 -0.95 -2.79
N TRP A 114 -6.72 -2.09 -2.11
CA TRP A 114 -7.24 -3.34 -2.67
C TRP A 114 -7.91 -4.20 -1.61
N ARG A 115 -8.96 -4.91 -2.02
CA ARG A 115 -9.62 -5.95 -1.22
C ARG A 115 -10.01 -7.12 -2.13
N PRO A 116 -9.99 -8.37 -1.60
CA PRO A 116 -10.26 -9.54 -2.43
C PRO A 116 -11.74 -9.77 -2.71
N THR A 117 -12.64 -9.19 -1.91
CA THR A 117 -14.09 -9.38 -2.04
C THR A 117 -14.81 -8.05 -1.97
N LEU A 118 -15.94 -7.97 -2.67
CA LEU A 118 -16.84 -6.81 -2.56
C LEU A 118 -17.50 -6.81 -1.18
N PRO A 119 -17.91 -5.63 -0.67
CA PRO A 119 -18.50 -5.56 0.66
C PRO A 119 -19.82 -6.31 0.75
N ASP A 120 -19.92 -7.15 1.79
CA ASP A 120 -21.10 -7.91 2.12
C ASP A 120 -21.39 -7.72 3.61
N LEU A 121 -22.41 -6.95 3.93
CA LEU A 121 -22.75 -6.62 5.30
C LEU A 121 -23.27 -7.82 6.09
N GLU A 122 -23.93 -8.77 5.42
CA GLU A 122 -24.47 -9.96 6.07
C GLU A 122 -23.35 -10.92 6.50
N GLU A 123 -22.39 -11.14 5.62
CA GLU A 123 -21.25 -12.03 5.88
C GLU A 123 -20.08 -11.33 6.58
N GLY A 124 -20.09 -10.01 6.63
CA GLY A 124 -19.02 -9.23 7.21
C GLY A 124 -17.75 -9.25 6.38
N GLU A 125 -17.84 -9.53 5.09
CA GLU A 125 -16.68 -9.60 4.18
C GLU A 125 -16.50 -8.30 3.41
N GLY A 126 -15.26 -8.03 3.00
CA GLY A 126 -14.92 -6.90 2.14
C GLY A 126 -15.09 -5.53 2.77
N LEU A 127 -15.28 -5.46 4.08
CA LEU A 127 -15.53 -4.20 4.78
C LEU A 127 -14.25 -3.39 4.98
N TYR A 128 -13.09 -4.05 4.94
CA TYR A 128 -11.78 -3.44 5.15
C TYR A 128 -10.87 -3.71 3.95
N PHE A 129 -9.97 -2.79 3.66
CA PHE A 129 -8.97 -3.05 2.64
C PHE A 129 -7.94 -4.05 3.14
N GLN A 130 -7.57 -4.99 2.26
CA GLN A 130 -6.53 -5.98 2.51
C GLN A 130 -5.14 -5.36 2.39
N SER A 131 -4.96 -4.48 1.41
CA SER A 131 -3.67 -3.85 1.18
C SER A 131 -3.80 -2.40 0.74
N VAL A 132 -2.73 -1.66 0.95
CA VAL A 132 -2.54 -0.30 0.47
C VAL A 132 -1.16 -0.22 -0.14
N ALA A 133 -1.05 0.49 -1.27
CA ALA A 133 0.23 0.62 -1.97
C ALA A 133 0.49 2.06 -2.37
N ILE A 134 1.77 2.41 -2.39
CA ILE A 134 2.25 3.63 -3.02
C ILE A 134 3.24 3.26 -4.12
N ALA A 135 3.39 4.12 -5.10
CA ALA A 135 4.27 3.86 -6.23
C ALA A 135 4.90 5.15 -6.75
N SER A 136 5.97 4.98 -7.53
CA SER A 136 6.64 6.08 -8.21
C SER A 136 5.68 6.78 -9.17
N GLU A 137 5.93 8.05 -9.44
CA GLU A 137 5.14 8.83 -10.39
C GLU A 137 5.04 8.11 -11.73
N GLY A 138 3.84 8.02 -12.27
CA GLY A 138 3.58 7.35 -13.55
C GLY A 138 3.40 5.84 -13.48
N TYR A 139 3.62 5.22 -12.34
CA TYR A 139 3.50 3.76 -12.19
C TYR A 139 2.09 3.25 -12.49
N PHE A 140 1.07 3.95 -12.03
CA PHE A 140 -0.33 3.55 -12.19
C PHE A 140 -0.96 4.00 -13.52
N GLU A 141 -0.22 4.63 -14.39
CA GLU A 141 -0.70 5.14 -15.68
C GLU A 141 -0.67 4.13 -16.81
#